data_a5f40879c16981ab531caf9edcc9cc86
#
_entry.id   a5f40879c16981ab531caf9edcc9cc86
#
_cell.length_a   1.000
_cell.length_b   1.000
_cell.length_c   1.000
_cell.angle_alpha   90.00
_cell.angle_beta   90.00
_cell.angle_gamma   90.00
#
_symmetry.space_group_name_H-M   'P 1'
#
loop_
_entity.id
_entity.type
_entity.pdbx_description
1 polymer ?
#
loop_
_entity_poly.entity_id
_entity_poly.type
_entity_poly.pdbx_seq_one_letter_code
_entity_poly.pdbx_strand_id
1 'polypeptide(L)'
;MAQELLAAPATDARTGERSGGFGGIAGLLNAGVDDLKRIKGMGGPAKRAELAAVLELARRALAQQLQEREIFSSPGAVKQYLQLHLAARPHEVFAALFLDAQNRLLAMEELFRGTLTQTSVYPREVVQRALQRGAAAVVLAHNHPSGTVQPSRADEALTQTLKAALALIDVRVLDHVIVAPGGALSMAEKGLL
;
A
#
# COMPACT_ATOMS: atom_id res chain seq x y z
N MET A 1 -6.80 -16.93 20.42
CA MET A 1 -5.63 -16.17 19.92
C MET A 1 -5.73 -15.85 18.43
N ALA A 2 -5.77 -16.82 17.48
CA ALA A 2 -5.88 -16.46 16.04
C ALA A 2 -7.13 -15.63 15.71
N GLN A 3 -8.29 -15.99 16.24
CA GLN A 3 -9.54 -15.24 16.09
C GLN A 3 -9.46 -13.83 16.70
N GLU A 4 -8.78 -13.67 17.84
CA GLU A 4 -8.58 -12.35 18.46
C GLU A 4 -7.66 -11.46 17.65
N LEU A 5 -6.60 -12.02 17.04
CA LEU A 5 -5.69 -11.28 16.16
C LEU A 5 -6.42 -10.74 14.92
N LEU A 6 -7.36 -11.50 14.38
CA LEU A 6 -8.10 -11.12 13.17
C LEU A 6 -9.39 -10.35 13.46
N ALA A 7 -9.81 -10.24 14.72
CA ALA A 7 -11.01 -9.50 15.10
C ALA A 7 -10.90 -8.00 14.74
N ALA A 8 -12.02 -7.34 14.58
CA ALA A 8 -12.05 -5.90 14.39
C ALA A 8 -11.46 -5.19 15.61
N PRO A 9 -10.67 -4.12 15.41
CA PRO A 9 -10.19 -3.31 16.52
C PRO A 9 -11.37 -2.59 17.19
N ALA A 10 -11.37 -2.56 18.51
CA ALA A 10 -12.27 -1.72 19.30
C ALA A 10 -11.52 -0.45 19.72
N THR A 11 -12.17 0.69 19.62
CA THR A 11 -11.62 1.96 20.11
C THR A 11 -12.47 2.42 21.29
N ASP A 12 -11.84 2.67 22.42
CA ASP A 12 -12.50 3.28 23.57
C ASP A 12 -12.85 4.73 23.23
N ALA A 13 -14.14 5.04 23.22
CA ALA A 13 -14.64 6.37 22.85
C ALA A 13 -14.17 7.50 23.80
N ARG A 14 -13.75 7.15 25.02
CA ARG A 14 -13.33 8.10 26.04
C ARG A 14 -11.84 8.35 26.04
N THR A 15 -11.03 7.33 25.80
CA THR A 15 -9.55 7.42 25.87
C THR A 15 -8.91 7.47 24.50
N GLY A 16 -9.63 7.11 23.43
CA GLY A 16 -9.08 6.96 22.08
C GLY A 16 -8.15 5.75 21.92
N GLU A 17 -7.96 4.95 22.96
CA GLU A 17 -7.10 3.79 22.90
C GLU A 17 -7.71 2.67 22.06
N ARG A 18 -6.90 2.10 21.17
CA ARG A 18 -7.28 0.93 20.38
C ARG A 18 -6.98 -0.34 21.16
N SER A 19 -7.97 -1.21 21.27
CA SER A 19 -7.85 -2.56 21.86
C SER A 19 -8.39 -3.61 20.90
N GLY A 20 -8.05 -4.87 21.14
CA GLY A 20 -8.52 -5.99 20.31
C GLY A 20 -7.66 -6.23 19.08
N GLY A 21 -8.22 -6.92 18.08
CA GLY A 21 -7.50 -7.41 16.90
C GLY A 21 -7.12 -6.34 15.87
N PHE A 22 -6.69 -6.81 14.71
CA PHE A 22 -6.14 -5.98 13.63
C PHE A 22 -7.10 -5.80 12.45
N GLY A 23 -8.33 -6.29 12.53
CA GLY A 23 -9.30 -6.13 11.45
C GLY A 23 -9.03 -7.01 10.23
N GLY A 24 -8.47 -8.20 10.45
CA GLY A 24 -8.15 -9.17 9.42
C GLY A 24 -6.65 -9.36 9.17
N ILE A 25 -6.33 -10.19 8.17
CA ILE A 25 -4.94 -10.54 7.84
C ILE A 25 -4.14 -9.33 7.38
N ALA A 26 -4.73 -8.46 6.58
CA ALA A 26 -4.05 -7.24 6.10
C ALA A 26 -3.63 -6.33 7.25
N GLY A 27 -4.53 -6.07 8.20
CA GLY A 27 -4.22 -5.28 9.39
C GLY A 27 -3.15 -5.93 10.28
N LEU A 28 -3.22 -7.25 10.45
CA LEU A 28 -2.21 -8.01 11.21
C LEU A 28 -0.84 -7.96 10.53
N LEU A 29 -0.77 -8.13 9.20
CA LEU A 29 0.48 -8.05 8.45
C LEU A 29 1.14 -6.67 8.52
N ASN A 30 0.36 -5.61 8.72
CA ASN A 30 0.89 -4.25 8.92
C ASN A 30 1.22 -3.90 10.37
N ALA A 31 0.93 -4.81 11.33
CA ALA A 31 1.20 -4.56 12.74
C ALA A 31 2.70 -4.50 13.04
N GLY A 32 3.10 -3.47 13.77
CA GLY A 32 4.44 -3.38 14.36
C GLY A 32 4.55 -4.18 15.65
N VAL A 33 5.78 -4.34 16.15
CA VAL A 33 6.06 -5.05 17.42
C VAL A 33 5.30 -4.41 18.59
N ASP A 34 5.16 -3.09 18.58
CA ASP A 34 4.45 -2.35 19.62
C ASP A 34 2.93 -2.54 19.56
N ASP A 35 2.38 -2.66 18.36
CA ASP A 35 0.96 -2.95 18.17
C ASP A 35 0.57 -4.32 18.73
N LEU A 36 1.48 -5.28 18.68
CA LEU A 36 1.26 -6.62 19.21
C LEU A 36 1.16 -6.63 20.75
N LYS A 37 1.63 -5.59 21.46
CA LYS A 37 1.53 -5.48 22.93
C LYS A 37 0.08 -5.43 23.43
N ARG A 38 -0.83 -4.89 22.64
CA ARG A 38 -2.25 -4.72 23.00
C ARG A 38 -3.04 -6.02 22.98
N ILE A 39 -2.50 -7.09 22.40
CA ILE A 39 -3.18 -8.39 22.31
C ILE A 39 -2.96 -9.18 23.59
N LYS A 40 -4.05 -9.51 24.27
CA LYS A 40 -4.03 -10.32 25.50
C LYS A 40 -3.44 -11.72 25.20
N GLY A 41 -2.45 -12.14 25.97
CA GLY A 41 -1.79 -13.44 25.77
C GLY A 41 -0.60 -13.44 24.82
N MET A 42 -0.26 -12.31 24.19
CA MET A 42 0.95 -12.16 23.37
C MET A 42 2.24 -12.05 24.19
N GLY A 43 2.16 -12.23 25.49
CA GLY A 43 3.24 -12.55 26.41
C GLY A 43 4.47 -11.64 26.33
N GLY A 44 5.63 -12.26 26.44
CA GLY A 44 6.91 -11.55 26.49
C GLY A 44 7.41 -11.05 25.13
N PRO A 45 8.52 -10.29 25.15
CA PRO A 45 9.11 -9.69 23.95
C PRO A 45 9.49 -10.73 22.87
N ALA A 46 9.87 -11.94 23.27
CA ALA A 46 10.25 -13.02 22.34
C ALA A 46 9.10 -13.42 21.39
N LYS A 47 7.91 -13.68 21.92
CA LYS A 47 6.75 -14.06 21.07
C LYS A 47 6.33 -12.96 20.09
N ARG A 48 6.45 -11.69 20.52
CA ARG A 48 6.16 -10.55 19.64
C ARG A 48 7.19 -10.43 18.53
N ALA A 49 8.47 -10.65 18.86
CA ALA A 49 9.55 -10.64 17.87
C ALA A 49 9.40 -11.78 16.85
N GLU A 50 9.06 -12.99 17.31
CA GLU A 50 8.77 -14.13 16.41
C GLU A 50 7.62 -13.81 15.45
N LEU A 51 6.50 -13.30 15.95
CA LEU A 51 5.37 -12.95 15.09
C LEU A 51 5.74 -11.84 14.13
N ALA A 52 6.42 -10.80 14.57
CA ALA A 52 6.89 -9.72 13.70
C ALA A 52 7.81 -10.23 12.60
N ALA A 53 8.69 -11.18 12.90
CA ALA A 53 9.57 -11.81 11.91
C ALA A 53 8.75 -12.62 10.88
N VAL A 54 7.75 -13.39 11.32
CA VAL A 54 6.85 -14.13 10.40
C VAL A 54 6.09 -13.18 9.50
N LEU A 55 5.56 -12.07 10.02
CA LEU A 55 4.85 -11.06 9.24
C LEU A 55 5.77 -10.41 8.21
N GLU A 56 7.01 -10.11 8.59
CA GLU A 56 8.00 -9.55 7.66
C GLU A 56 8.38 -10.56 6.57
N LEU A 57 8.58 -11.83 6.91
CA LEU A 57 8.81 -12.89 5.92
C LEU A 57 7.66 -13.03 4.93
N ALA A 58 6.41 -12.97 5.41
CA ALA A 58 5.23 -13.00 4.55
C ALA A 58 5.19 -11.81 3.57
N ARG A 59 5.51 -10.59 4.05
CA ARG A 59 5.62 -9.40 3.18
C ARG A 59 6.70 -9.58 2.11
N ARG A 60 7.88 -10.07 2.50
CA ARG A 60 9.00 -10.32 1.56
C ARG A 60 8.67 -11.40 0.54
N ALA A 61 8.01 -12.48 0.96
CA ALA A 61 7.58 -13.54 0.05
C ALA A 61 6.59 -13.02 -1.01
N LEU A 62 5.64 -12.17 -0.61
CA LEU A 62 4.71 -11.53 -1.55
C LEU A 62 5.45 -10.58 -2.50
N ALA A 63 6.41 -9.79 -1.99
CA ALA A 63 7.24 -8.92 -2.82
C ALA A 63 8.07 -9.73 -3.83
N GLN A 64 8.67 -10.85 -3.40
CA GLN A 64 9.44 -11.73 -4.28
C GLN A 64 8.57 -12.32 -5.39
N GLN A 65 7.34 -12.73 -5.09
CA GLN A 65 6.42 -13.21 -6.13
C GLN A 65 6.12 -12.17 -7.20
N LEU A 66 6.08 -10.88 -6.83
CA LEU A 66 5.90 -9.77 -7.77
C LEU A 66 7.18 -9.47 -8.57
N GLN A 67 8.36 -9.72 -7.99
CA GLN A 67 9.65 -9.58 -8.70
C GLN A 67 9.86 -10.69 -9.73
N GLU A 68 9.37 -11.90 -9.46
CA GLU A 68 9.54 -13.08 -10.33
C GLU A 68 8.49 -13.20 -11.42
N ARG A 69 7.37 -12.47 -11.31
CA ARG A 69 6.26 -12.54 -12.27
C ARG A 69 6.00 -11.18 -12.92
N GLU A 70 5.55 -11.21 -14.16
CA GLU A 70 4.98 -10.03 -14.80
C GLU A 70 3.80 -9.53 -13.95
N ILE A 71 3.92 -8.33 -13.39
CA ILE A 71 2.87 -7.72 -12.54
C ILE A 71 1.55 -7.63 -13.30
N PHE A 72 1.58 -7.43 -14.62
CA PHE A 72 0.40 -7.38 -15.47
C PHE A 72 -0.36 -8.70 -15.59
N SER A 73 0.30 -9.83 -15.38
CA SER A 73 -0.39 -11.12 -15.42
C SER A 73 -1.29 -11.36 -14.20
N SER A 74 -1.21 -10.51 -13.18
CA SER A 74 -2.03 -10.64 -11.97
C SER A 74 -2.32 -9.29 -11.28
N PRO A 75 -3.27 -8.48 -11.80
CA PRO A 75 -3.71 -7.24 -11.14
C PRO A 75 -4.18 -7.47 -9.69
N GLY A 76 -4.73 -8.65 -9.41
CA GLY A 76 -5.11 -9.06 -8.07
C GLY A 76 -3.93 -9.13 -7.11
N ALA A 77 -2.77 -9.64 -7.54
CA ALA A 77 -1.57 -9.71 -6.70
C ALA A 77 -1.03 -8.31 -6.37
N VAL A 78 -1.05 -7.40 -7.33
CA VAL A 78 -0.67 -5.99 -7.11
C VAL A 78 -1.59 -5.33 -6.08
N LYS A 79 -2.90 -5.49 -6.22
CA LYS A 79 -3.88 -4.96 -5.26
C LYS A 79 -3.65 -5.53 -3.85
N GLN A 80 -3.44 -6.84 -3.72
CA GLN A 80 -3.14 -7.47 -2.43
C GLN A 80 -1.84 -6.95 -1.82
N TYR A 81 -0.78 -6.87 -2.62
CA TYR A 81 0.51 -6.34 -2.17
C TYR A 81 0.38 -4.90 -1.66
N LEU A 82 -0.29 -4.03 -2.41
CA LEU A 82 -0.53 -2.65 -2.02
C LEU A 82 -1.42 -2.53 -0.77
N GLN A 83 -2.44 -3.38 -0.65
CA GLN A 83 -3.27 -3.42 0.57
C GLN A 83 -2.44 -3.78 1.80
N LEU A 84 -1.52 -4.74 1.70
CA LEU A 84 -0.64 -5.11 2.81
C LEU A 84 0.27 -3.97 3.26
N HIS A 85 0.71 -3.12 2.32
CA HIS A 85 1.65 -2.04 2.64
C HIS A 85 0.97 -0.74 3.05
N LEU A 86 -0.19 -0.42 2.45
CA LEU A 86 -0.78 0.91 2.55
C LEU A 86 -2.10 0.95 3.35
N ALA A 87 -2.88 -0.15 3.42
CA ALA A 87 -4.24 -0.11 3.97
C ALA A 87 -4.31 0.31 5.45
N ALA A 88 -3.29 -0.01 6.24
CA ALA A 88 -3.26 0.31 7.67
C ALA A 88 -2.58 1.65 8.00
N ARG A 89 -2.14 2.40 7.00
CA ARG A 89 -1.52 3.72 7.25
C ARG A 89 -2.54 4.70 7.81
N PRO A 90 -2.24 5.39 8.92
CA PRO A 90 -3.19 6.30 9.57
C PRO A 90 -3.36 7.64 8.83
N HIS A 91 -2.52 7.90 7.85
CA HIS A 91 -2.52 9.09 7.00
C HIS A 91 -2.41 8.66 5.55
N GLU A 92 -2.76 9.54 4.65
CA GLU A 92 -2.64 9.31 3.23
C GLU A 92 -1.17 9.22 2.82
N VAL A 93 -0.83 8.19 2.06
CA VAL A 93 0.50 7.96 1.50
C VAL A 93 0.34 7.75 0.00
N PHE A 94 1.12 8.47 -0.78
CA PHE A 94 1.25 8.22 -2.22
C PHE A 94 2.52 7.42 -2.46
N ALA A 95 2.39 6.28 -3.15
CA ALA A 95 3.45 5.36 -3.46
C ALA A 95 3.52 5.05 -4.96
N ALA A 96 4.66 4.56 -5.42
CA ALA A 96 4.82 4.05 -6.77
C ALA A 96 5.57 2.71 -6.76
N LEU A 97 5.09 1.78 -7.60
CA LEU A 97 5.82 0.58 -7.97
C LEU A 97 6.54 0.87 -9.29
N PHE A 98 7.86 0.77 -9.28
CA PHE A 98 8.71 0.96 -10.45
C PHE A 98 8.97 -0.40 -11.09
N LEU A 99 8.80 -0.49 -12.40
CA LEU A 99 8.81 -1.75 -13.14
C LEU A 99 9.81 -1.70 -14.29
N ASP A 100 10.42 -2.84 -14.59
CA ASP A 100 11.26 -3.00 -15.77
C ASP A 100 10.44 -3.15 -17.07
N ALA A 101 11.13 -3.37 -18.21
CA ALA A 101 10.51 -3.53 -19.51
C ALA A 101 9.62 -4.80 -19.62
N GLN A 102 9.83 -5.79 -18.76
CA GLN A 102 9.01 -7.00 -18.62
C GLN A 102 7.93 -6.87 -17.53
N ASN A 103 7.69 -5.66 -17.01
CA ASN A 103 6.76 -5.35 -15.93
C ASN A 103 7.06 -6.09 -14.61
N ARG A 104 8.32 -6.44 -14.35
CA ARG A 104 8.77 -6.99 -13.08
C ARG A 104 9.07 -5.85 -12.10
N LEU A 105 8.80 -6.06 -10.82
CA LEU A 105 9.02 -5.05 -9.79
C LEU A 105 10.51 -4.78 -9.56
N LEU A 106 10.94 -3.54 -9.79
CA LEU A 106 12.27 -3.04 -9.44
C LEU A 106 12.29 -2.50 -8.00
N ALA A 107 11.27 -1.71 -7.65
CA ALA A 107 11.14 -1.13 -6.31
C ALA A 107 9.69 -0.70 -6.06
N MET A 108 9.28 -0.68 -4.79
CA MET A 108 8.14 0.09 -4.30
C MET A 108 8.65 1.19 -3.38
N GLU A 109 8.21 2.43 -3.59
CA GLU A 109 8.58 3.57 -2.75
C GLU A 109 7.36 4.36 -2.32
N GLU A 110 7.30 4.70 -1.03
CA GLU A 110 6.39 5.73 -0.51
C GLU A 110 7.03 7.08 -0.83
N LEU A 111 6.45 7.82 -1.77
CA LEU A 111 7.04 9.05 -2.31
C LEU A 111 6.58 10.29 -1.54
N PHE A 112 5.30 10.33 -1.18
CA PHE A 112 4.70 11.47 -0.48
C PHE A 112 3.83 10.99 0.66
N ARG A 113 3.84 11.77 1.72
CA ARG A 113 3.01 11.59 2.90
C ARG A 113 2.14 12.83 3.06
N GLY A 114 0.84 12.64 3.03
CA GLY A 114 -0.13 13.70 3.24
C GLY A 114 -0.42 13.97 4.71
N THR A 115 -1.21 15.00 4.92
CA THR A 115 -1.94 15.23 6.17
C THR A 115 -3.17 14.29 6.20
N LEU A 116 -4.05 14.45 7.20
CA LEU A 116 -5.30 13.68 7.28
C LEU A 116 -6.26 13.94 6.10
N THR A 117 -6.05 15.03 5.34
CA THR A 117 -7.00 15.52 4.34
C THR A 117 -6.40 15.79 2.96
N GLN A 118 -5.08 15.84 2.80
CA GLN A 118 -4.47 16.20 1.52
C GLN A 118 -3.01 15.71 1.41
N THR A 119 -2.65 15.15 0.25
CA THR A 119 -1.27 14.82 -0.15
C THR A 119 -0.88 15.64 -1.35
N SER A 120 0.20 16.43 -1.24
CA SER A 120 0.78 17.13 -2.39
C SER A 120 1.76 16.21 -3.11
N VAL A 121 1.43 15.80 -4.32
CA VAL A 121 2.28 14.97 -5.18
C VAL A 121 2.92 15.85 -6.25
N TYR A 122 4.25 15.86 -6.29
CA TYR A 122 5.01 16.64 -7.27
C TYR A 122 5.49 15.75 -8.43
N PRO A 123 5.01 15.94 -9.67
CA PRO A 123 5.38 15.12 -10.82
C PRO A 123 6.90 14.99 -11.03
N ARG A 124 7.65 16.06 -10.79
CA ARG A 124 9.12 16.05 -10.93
C ARG A 124 9.79 14.99 -10.06
N GLU A 125 9.29 14.77 -8.84
CA GLU A 125 9.86 13.79 -7.91
C GLU A 125 9.57 12.36 -8.39
N VAL A 126 8.36 12.12 -8.91
CA VAL A 126 7.98 10.81 -9.48
C VAL A 126 8.84 10.51 -10.72
N VAL A 127 9.01 11.49 -11.61
CA VAL A 127 9.87 11.40 -12.80
C VAL A 127 11.32 11.11 -12.41
N GLN A 128 11.86 11.86 -11.44
CA GLN A 128 13.22 11.67 -10.96
C GLN A 128 13.43 10.25 -10.42
N ARG A 129 12.49 9.72 -9.63
CA ARG A 129 12.56 8.36 -9.10
C ARG A 129 12.46 7.32 -10.19
N ALA A 130 11.57 7.50 -11.17
CA ALA A 130 11.46 6.60 -12.31
C ALA A 130 12.79 6.48 -13.08
N LEU A 131 13.46 7.60 -13.34
CA LEU A 131 14.77 7.64 -13.98
C LEU A 131 15.86 6.99 -13.11
N GLN A 132 15.89 7.29 -11.81
CA GLN A 132 16.87 6.70 -10.88
C GLN A 132 16.73 5.18 -10.77
N ARG A 133 15.52 4.65 -10.91
CA ARG A 133 15.25 3.21 -10.88
C ARG A 133 15.39 2.51 -12.23
N GLY A 134 15.61 3.27 -13.31
CA GLY A 134 15.62 2.72 -14.66
C GLY A 134 14.28 2.08 -15.03
N ALA A 135 13.19 2.65 -14.55
CA ALA A 135 11.85 2.10 -14.76
C ALA A 135 11.38 2.31 -16.19
N ALA A 136 10.79 1.27 -16.80
CA ALA A 136 10.09 1.36 -18.07
C ALA A 136 8.58 1.57 -17.89
N ALA A 137 8.07 1.25 -16.69
CA ALA A 137 6.68 1.46 -16.34
C ALA A 137 6.50 1.68 -14.83
N VAL A 138 5.35 2.22 -14.45
CA VAL A 138 4.98 2.41 -13.05
C VAL A 138 3.53 2.01 -12.78
N VAL A 139 3.26 1.53 -11.57
CA VAL A 139 1.92 1.51 -10.99
C VAL A 139 1.91 2.53 -9.87
N LEU A 140 1.00 3.49 -9.95
CA LEU A 140 0.76 4.50 -8.93
C LEU A 140 -0.17 3.92 -7.87
N ALA A 141 -0.02 4.33 -6.63
CA ALA A 141 -0.91 3.91 -5.56
C ALA A 141 -1.06 4.98 -4.48
N HIS A 142 -2.21 5.06 -3.86
CA HIS A 142 -2.39 5.79 -2.61
C HIS A 142 -3.46 5.12 -1.75
N ASN A 143 -3.43 5.40 -0.44
CA ASN A 143 -4.45 4.90 0.45
C ASN A 143 -5.41 6.00 0.88
N HIS A 144 -6.66 5.60 1.12
CA HIS A 144 -7.69 6.42 1.76
C HIS A 144 -7.95 5.91 3.19
N PRO A 145 -7.43 6.56 4.23
CA PRO A 145 -7.71 6.20 5.62
C PRO A 145 -9.19 6.26 5.99
N SER A 146 -9.99 7.04 5.23
CA SER A 146 -11.43 7.16 5.39
C SER A 146 -12.21 5.88 5.09
N GLY A 147 -11.59 4.89 4.41
CA GLY A 147 -12.20 3.60 4.09
C GLY A 147 -12.86 3.51 2.71
N THR A 148 -13.04 4.63 1.98
CA THR A 148 -13.55 4.59 0.61
C THR A 148 -12.45 4.29 -0.40
N VAL A 149 -12.74 3.49 -1.43
CA VAL A 149 -11.82 3.24 -2.55
C VAL A 149 -12.20 4.00 -3.82
N GLN A 150 -13.27 4.83 -3.76
CA GLN A 150 -13.68 5.60 -4.93
C GLN A 150 -12.69 6.74 -5.18
N PRO A 151 -12.21 6.90 -6.44
CA PRO A 151 -11.34 8.00 -6.79
C PRO A 151 -12.07 9.33 -6.69
N SER A 152 -11.38 10.34 -6.21
CA SER A 152 -11.83 11.73 -6.29
C SER A 152 -11.47 12.32 -7.67
N ARG A 153 -12.07 13.45 -8.01
CA ARG A 153 -11.67 14.21 -9.21
C ARG A 153 -10.20 14.66 -9.15
N ALA A 154 -9.68 14.91 -7.96
CA ALA A 154 -8.29 15.25 -7.76
C ALA A 154 -7.36 14.07 -8.07
N ASP A 155 -7.74 12.84 -7.70
CA ASP A 155 -6.99 11.62 -8.01
C ASP A 155 -6.93 11.39 -9.52
N GLU A 156 -8.07 11.56 -10.20
CA GLU A 156 -8.13 11.46 -11.66
C GLU A 156 -7.23 12.50 -12.35
N ALA A 157 -7.33 13.78 -11.93
CA ALA A 157 -6.51 14.85 -12.48
C ALA A 157 -5.01 14.64 -12.23
N LEU A 158 -4.64 14.20 -11.02
CA LEU A 158 -3.27 13.86 -10.66
C LEU A 158 -2.75 12.71 -11.53
N THR A 159 -3.56 11.67 -11.72
CA THR A 159 -3.21 10.50 -12.54
C THR A 159 -2.90 10.93 -13.98
N GLN A 160 -3.74 11.76 -14.58
CA GLN A 160 -3.51 12.27 -15.95
C GLN A 160 -2.25 13.15 -16.02
N THR A 161 -2.01 13.98 -15.01
CA THR A 161 -0.80 14.81 -14.92
C THR A 161 0.48 13.96 -14.86
N LEU A 162 0.49 12.93 -14.00
CA LEU A 162 1.62 12.03 -13.86
C LEU A 162 1.83 11.18 -15.12
N LYS A 163 0.75 10.69 -15.73
CA LYS A 163 0.80 9.96 -16.99
C LYS A 163 1.42 10.79 -18.10
N ALA A 164 1.02 12.05 -18.24
CA ALA A 164 1.60 12.97 -19.23
C ALA A 164 3.09 13.25 -18.95
N ALA A 165 3.46 13.50 -17.68
CA ALA A 165 4.84 13.78 -17.31
C ALA A 165 5.77 12.57 -17.55
N LEU A 166 5.35 11.36 -17.17
CA LEU A 166 6.12 10.14 -17.35
C LEU A 166 6.23 9.71 -18.80
N ALA A 167 5.22 10.00 -19.64
CA ALA A 167 5.27 9.73 -21.07
C ALA A 167 6.38 10.54 -21.78
N LEU A 168 6.77 11.71 -21.28
CA LEU A 168 7.87 12.51 -21.82
C LEU A 168 9.25 11.83 -21.67
N ILE A 169 9.36 10.84 -20.80
CA ILE A 169 10.58 10.07 -20.55
C ILE A 169 10.41 8.58 -20.86
N ASP A 170 9.46 8.24 -21.74
CA ASP A 170 9.14 6.88 -22.18
C ASP A 170 8.78 5.91 -21.04
N VAL A 171 8.28 6.39 -19.90
CA VAL A 171 7.79 5.58 -18.78
C VAL A 171 6.27 5.50 -18.81
N ARG A 172 5.74 4.27 -18.89
CA ARG A 172 4.30 4.03 -18.96
C ARG A 172 3.66 3.99 -17.57
N VAL A 173 2.52 4.66 -17.40
CA VAL A 173 1.66 4.44 -16.23
C VAL A 173 0.69 3.30 -16.57
N LEU A 174 0.77 2.22 -15.82
CA LEU A 174 0.02 0.99 -16.08
C LEU A 174 -1.29 0.93 -15.30
N ASP A 175 -1.27 1.46 -14.09
CA ASP A 175 -2.45 1.56 -13.22
C ASP A 175 -2.27 2.65 -12.18
N HIS A 176 -3.38 3.05 -11.56
CA HIS A 176 -3.41 3.78 -10.31
C HIS A 176 -4.38 3.07 -9.36
N VAL A 177 -3.83 2.51 -8.29
CA VAL A 177 -4.56 1.68 -7.34
C VAL A 177 -4.87 2.49 -6.07
N ILE A 178 -6.14 2.59 -5.73
CA ILE A 178 -6.61 3.22 -4.50
C ILE A 178 -6.86 2.14 -3.47
N VAL A 179 -6.25 2.28 -2.30
CA VAL A 179 -6.28 1.28 -1.23
C VAL A 179 -7.04 1.82 -0.01
N ALA A 180 -7.86 0.98 0.58
CA ALA A 180 -8.53 1.26 1.85
C ALA A 180 -8.50 0.01 2.76
N PRO A 181 -8.79 0.14 4.06
CA PRO A 181 -8.81 -1.02 4.97
C PRO A 181 -9.68 -2.19 4.50
N GLY A 182 -10.77 -1.90 3.78
CA GLY A 182 -11.72 -2.91 3.30
C GLY A 182 -11.54 -3.37 1.86
N GLY A 183 -10.57 -2.81 1.09
CA GLY A 183 -10.43 -3.17 -0.32
C GLY A 183 -9.42 -2.35 -1.09
N ALA A 184 -9.32 -2.63 -2.39
CA ALA A 184 -8.53 -1.87 -3.33
C ALA A 184 -9.27 -1.75 -4.67
N LEU A 185 -9.13 -0.59 -5.34
CA LEU A 185 -9.69 -0.29 -6.64
C LEU A 185 -8.56 0.01 -7.62
N SER A 186 -8.61 -0.60 -8.78
CA SER A 186 -7.77 -0.27 -9.93
C SER A 186 -8.51 0.72 -10.83
N MET A 187 -7.90 1.86 -11.09
CA MET A 187 -8.47 2.86 -12.01
C MET A 187 -8.42 2.36 -13.46
N ALA A 188 -7.41 1.56 -13.83
CA ALA A 188 -7.33 0.94 -15.14
C ALA A 188 -8.48 -0.05 -15.38
N GLU A 189 -8.80 -0.93 -14.41
CA GLU A 189 -9.96 -1.85 -14.51
C GLU A 189 -11.30 -1.10 -14.60
N LYS A 190 -11.35 0.14 -14.12
CA LYS A 190 -12.54 1.01 -14.22
C LYS A 190 -12.57 1.87 -15.48
N GLY A 191 -11.53 1.83 -16.32
CA GLY A 191 -11.43 2.66 -17.52
C GLY A 191 -11.19 4.14 -17.24
N LEU A 192 -10.58 4.46 -16.08
CA LEU A 192 -10.31 5.83 -15.61
C LEU A 192 -8.84 6.26 -15.86
N LEU A 193 -8.04 5.43 -16.53
CA LEU A 193 -6.62 5.70 -16.76
C LEU A 193 -6.34 6.38 -18.10
#